data_0e9239ec0b41d5c62e1635f6216d71d9
#
_entry.id   0e9239ec0b41d5c62e1635f6216d71d9
#
_cell.length_a   1.000
_cell.length_b   1.000
_cell.length_c   1.000
_cell.angle_alpha   90.00
_cell.angle_beta   90.00
_cell.angle_gamma   90.00
#
_symmetry.space_group_name_H-M   'P 1'
#
loop_
_entity.id
_entity.type
_entity.pdbx_description
1 polymer ?
#
loop_
_entity_poly.entity_id
_entity_poly.type
_entity_poly.pdbx_seq_one_letter_code
_entity_poly.pdbx_strand_id
1 'polypeptide(L)'
;MSNFSSSRKGKSLIYYSIENIDELERQNPAKSGQSESMRYINELKSGDMISDIYLCKTKQTLKTKAGKSYYSMMLQDKTGTVDAKVWELTPGIEYFEPMDFIKVEGQVTSFQGSLQLNLRRIRRAKEGEYIPADYMPCSRYSIEDMYKELMGYVDSVKEPHLHELLELFFVKNTAFIKSFKEHSAAKSIHHGFVGGLLEHTLSVTKLCDFYTTRYPHLNHDLLITAAICHDIGKTKELSVFPSNDYTDEGQLIGHIVTGVEMIHDAIREIPGFPVVLANELKHCIVAHHGELEYGSPKKPALMEAMALNLADNTDARMETMTEIFDRSEDNLEWLGFNRIFESNIRRTSK
;
A
#
# COMPACT_ATOMS: atom_id res chain seq x y z
N MET A 1 -22.64 -19.48 41.60
CA MET A 1 -22.34 -18.24 42.34
C MET A 1 -21.00 -17.72 41.85
N SER A 2 -20.90 -16.44 41.65
CA SER A 2 -19.84 -15.54 41.23
C SER A 2 -19.61 -15.39 39.72
N ASN A 3 -20.19 -14.31 39.24
CA ASN A 3 -20.01 -13.65 37.97
C ASN A 3 -18.56 -13.13 37.82
N PHE A 4 -17.93 -13.37 36.65
CA PHE A 4 -16.85 -12.53 36.16
C PHE A 4 -17.28 -11.97 34.79
N SER A 5 -17.79 -10.76 34.84
CA SER A 5 -18.02 -9.92 33.68
C SER A 5 -16.69 -9.23 33.33
N SER A 6 -16.07 -9.65 32.23
CA SER A 6 -14.94 -8.96 31.64
C SER A 6 -15.44 -8.09 30.48
N SER A 7 -15.60 -6.82 30.75
CA SER A 7 -15.92 -5.81 29.74
C SER A 7 -14.66 -5.51 28.90
N ARG A 8 -14.58 -6.09 27.71
CA ARG A 8 -13.65 -5.61 26.66
C ARG A 8 -14.25 -4.37 26.02
N LYS A 9 -13.77 -3.20 26.42
CA LYS A 9 -14.01 -1.96 25.67
C LYS A 9 -13.26 -2.07 24.33
N GLY A 10 -13.98 -2.26 23.24
CA GLY A 10 -13.47 -2.13 21.90
C GLY A 10 -12.95 -0.70 21.68
N LYS A 11 -11.67 -0.57 21.33
CA LYS A 11 -11.12 0.70 20.86
C LYS A 11 -11.70 0.97 19.47
N SER A 12 -12.53 1.99 19.36
CA SER A 12 -12.97 2.54 18.08
C SER A 12 -11.75 3.18 17.40
N LEU A 13 -11.27 2.57 16.32
CA LEU A 13 -10.33 3.18 15.39
C LEU A 13 -11.11 4.22 14.58
N ILE A 14 -10.88 5.49 14.85
CA ILE A 14 -11.44 6.59 14.05
C ILE A 14 -10.57 6.73 12.80
N TYR A 15 -11.16 6.39 11.65
CA TYR A 15 -10.53 6.54 10.34
C TYR A 15 -10.80 7.94 9.79
N TYR A 16 -9.74 8.63 9.38
CA TYR A 16 -9.86 9.85 8.57
C TYR A 16 -9.99 9.49 7.10
N SER A 17 -10.95 10.07 6.42
CA SER A 17 -11.07 9.98 4.96
C SER A 17 -10.21 11.04 4.28
N ILE A 18 -9.70 10.73 3.10
CA ILE A 18 -8.90 11.66 2.28
C ILE A 18 -9.73 12.91 1.90
N GLU A 19 -11.05 12.79 1.80
CA GLU A 19 -11.95 13.94 1.58
C GLU A 19 -11.88 14.99 2.70
N ASN A 20 -11.51 14.59 3.93
CA ASN A 20 -11.30 15.53 5.04
C ASN A 20 -9.95 16.27 4.98
N ILE A 21 -8.98 15.80 4.17
CA ILE A 21 -7.66 16.47 4.06
C ILE A 21 -7.82 17.78 3.28
N ASP A 22 -8.52 17.75 2.15
CA ASP A 22 -8.82 18.98 1.36
C ASP A 22 -9.74 19.94 2.09
N GLU A 23 -10.66 19.44 2.93
CA GLU A 23 -11.57 20.26 3.73
C GLU A 23 -10.88 20.85 4.96
N LEU A 24 -9.92 20.14 5.56
CA LEU A 24 -9.08 20.63 6.66
C LEU A 24 -8.11 21.72 6.19
N GLU A 25 -7.57 21.62 4.98
CA GLU A 25 -6.74 22.69 4.39
C GLU A 25 -7.55 23.96 4.09
N ARG A 26 -8.83 23.85 3.72
CA ARG A 26 -9.72 24.99 3.46
C ARG A 26 -10.29 25.64 4.72
N GLN A 27 -10.36 24.93 5.84
CA GLN A 27 -10.95 25.43 7.09
C GLN A 27 -9.94 26.03 8.06
N ASN A 28 -8.64 26.01 7.76
CA ASN A 28 -7.61 26.55 8.64
C ASN A 28 -6.89 27.76 7.99
N PRO A 29 -7.50 28.97 7.98
CA PRO A 29 -6.76 30.17 7.60
C PRO A 29 -5.70 30.42 8.67
N ALA A 30 -4.46 30.44 8.23
CA ALA A 30 -3.24 30.74 8.94
C ALA A 30 -3.40 31.39 10.32
N LYS A 31 -3.17 30.63 11.39
CA LYS A 31 -2.68 31.23 12.63
C LYS A 31 -1.18 31.43 12.45
N SER A 32 -0.81 32.71 12.31
CA SER A 32 0.54 33.20 12.35
C SER A 32 1.20 32.87 13.70
N GLY A 33 1.90 31.78 13.72
CA GLY A 33 2.84 31.36 14.73
C GLY A 33 3.75 30.36 14.00
N GLN A 34 5.03 30.64 13.91
CA GLN A 34 6.04 29.83 13.22
C GLN A 34 5.86 28.34 13.56
N SER A 35 5.13 27.59 12.76
CA SER A 35 5.26 26.15 12.70
C SER A 35 6.57 25.93 11.96
N GLU A 36 7.62 25.54 12.65
CA GLU A 36 8.78 24.94 12.01
C GLU A 36 8.24 23.82 11.11
N SER A 37 8.46 23.95 9.80
CA SER A 37 8.04 22.93 8.84
C SER A 37 8.71 21.62 9.24
N MET A 38 7.92 20.54 9.32
CA MET A 38 8.44 19.19 9.56
C MET A 38 9.61 18.90 8.62
N ARG A 39 10.73 18.43 9.18
CA ARG A 39 11.87 17.98 8.40
C ARG A 39 11.72 16.50 8.05
N TYR A 40 11.69 16.22 6.76
CA TYR A 40 11.63 14.85 6.28
C TYR A 40 12.96 14.11 6.41
N ILE A 41 12.89 12.79 6.48
CA ILE A 41 14.07 11.92 6.69
C ILE A 41 15.13 12.12 5.61
N ASN A 42 14.73 12.32 4.35
CA ASN A 42 15.66 12.59 3.24
C ASN A 42 16.37 13.94 3.33
N GLU A 43 15.93 14.86 4.17
CA GLU A 43 16.52 16.19 4.38
C GLU A 43 17.51 16.20 5.55
N LEU A 44 17.51 15.14 6.38
CA LEU A 44 18.33 15.05 7.59
C LEU A 44 19.83 14.95 7.26
N LYS A 45 20.64 15.68 8.05
CA LYS A 45 22.10 15.65 7.96
C LYS A 45 22.71 15.34 9.33
N SER A 46 23.85 14.65 9.30
CA SER A 46 24.59 14.39 10.56
C SER A 46 24.96 15.70 11.25
N GLY A 47 24.66 15.78 12.53
CA GLY A 47 24.82 16.97 13.37
C GLY A 47 23.53 17.74 13.64
N ASP A 48 22.46 17.53 12.88
CA ASP A 48 21.19 18.20 13.05
C ASP A 48 20.58 17.90 14.42
N MET A 49 19.94 18.91 15.01
CA MET A 49 19.00 18.72 16.12
C MET A 49 17.58 18.65 15.54
N ILE A 50 16.80 17.69 16.02
CA ILE A 50 15.41 17.46 15.58
C ILE A 50 14.43 17.58 16.73
N SER A 51 13.22 18.08 16.41
CA SER A 51 12.06 18.13 17.29
C SER A 51 10.80 17.91 16.43
N ASP A 52 10.69 16.73 15.82
CA ASP A 52 9.71 16.44 14.79
C ASP A 52 8.87 15.20 15.12
N ILE A 53 7.82 14.95 14.35
CA ILE A 53 6.96 13.78 14.50
C ILE A 53 7.36 12.76 13.44
N TYR A 54 7.43 11.47 13.81
CA TYR A 54 7.65 10.34 12.91
C TYR A 54 6.74 9.18 13.30
N LEU A 55 6.48 8.29 12.35
CA LEU A 55 5.83 7.01 12.61
C LEU A 55 6.86 6.03 13.19
N CYS A 56 6.60 5.46 14.36
CA CYS A 56 7.43 4.40 14.93
C CYS A 56 7.10 3.05 14.26
N LYS A 57 7.81 2.68 13.20
CA LYS A 57 7.55 1.42 12.47
C LYS A 57 7.86 0.19 13.31
N THR A 58 8.99 0.19 14.00
CA THR A 58 9.41 -0.92 14.88
C THR A 58 10.03 -0.38 16.16
N LYS A 59 9.90 -1.16 17.26
CA LYS A 59 10.50 -0.87 18.56
C LYS A 59 10.95 -2.17 19.20
N GLN A 60 12.20 -2.21 19.63
CA GLN A 60 12.79 -3.32 20.36
C GLN A 60 13.49 -2.79 21.61
N THR A 61 13.35 -3.52 22.72
CA THR A 61 14.12 -3.27 23.93
C THR A 61 15.33 -4.20 23.93
N LEU A 62 16.52 -3.61 23.86
CA LEU A 62 17.78 -4.33 23.82
C LEU A 62 18.63 -3.96 25.05
N LYS A 63 19.71 -4.73 25.29
CA LYS A 63 20.66 -4.46 26.37
C LYS A 63 22.04 -4.14 25.81
N THR A 64 22.68 -3.13 26.39
CA THR A 64 24.10 -2.81 26.12
C THR A 64 24.99 -3.90 26.72
N LYS A 65 26.29 -3.92 26.36
CA LYS A 65 27.29 -4.80 26.97
C LYS A 65 27.39 -4.64 28.50
N ALA A 66 27.03 -3.44 29.03
CA ALA A 66 26.97 -3.16 30.46
C ALA A 66 25.61 -3.53 31.10
N GLY A 67 24.72 -4.23 30.40
CA GLY A 67 23.42 -4.68 30.91
C GLY A 67 22.33 -3.60 30.96
N LYS A 68 22.61 -2.35 30.54
CA LYS A 68 21.64 -1.24 30.53
C LYS A 68 20.67 -1.41 29.37
N SER A 69 19.35 -1.31 29.63
CA SER A 69 18.32 -1.38 28.59
C SER A 69 18.27 -0.09 27.78
N TYR A 70 18.04 -0.24 26.46
CA TYR A 70 17.84 0.86 25.52
C TYR A 70 16.80 0.48 24.46
N TYR A 71 16.20 1.46 23.80
CA TYR A 71 15.31 1.21 22.66
C TYR A 71 16.08 1.32 21.35
N SER A 72 15.84 0.33 20.48
CA SER A 72 16.22 0.34 19.07
C SER A 72 14.94 0.39 18.26
N MET A 73 14.84 1.38 17.37
CA MET A 73 13.60 1.67 16.64
C MET A 73 13.91 1.97 15.19
N MET A 74 12.92 1.76 14.32
CA MET A 74 12.90 2.29 12.97
C MET A 74 11.79 3.34 12.91
N LEU A 75 12.14 4.57 12.57
CA LEU A 75 11.19 5.66 12.34
C LEU A 75 10.97 5.84 10.85
N GLN A 76 9.78 6.30 10.49
CA GLN A 76 9.34 6.42 9.09
C GLN A 76 8.61 7.75 8.86
N ASP A 77 8.83 8.33 7.68
CA ASP A 77 7.98 9.30 7.02
C ASP A 77 7.78 8.91 5.55
N LYS A 78 7.08 9.72 4.76
CA LYS A 78 6.82 9.46 3.34
C LYS A 78 8.07 9.41 2.46
N THR A 79 9.21 9.92 2.95
CA THR A 79 10.46 9.98 2.19
C THR A 79 11.38 8.80 2.48
N GLY A 80 11.13 8.03 3.57
CA GLY A 80 11.93 6.87 3.90
C GLY A 80 11.86 6.44 5.36
N THR A 81 12.90 5.69 5.77
CA THR A 81 13.06 5.20 7.14
C THR A 81 14.43 5.56 7.68
N VAL A 82 14.53 5.75 9.01
CA VAL A 82 15.78 6.04 9.71
C VAL A 82 15.87 5.23 11.00
N ASP A 83 17.08 4.69 11.28
CA ASP A 83 17.34 4.02 12.56
C ASP A 83 17.37 5.04 13.71
N ALA A 84 16.79 4.68 14.85
CA ALA A 84 16.73 5.54 16.02
C ALA A 84 17.06 4.76 17.31
N LYS A 85 17.79 5.40 18.20
CA LYS A 85 18.20 4.84 19.48
C LYS A 85 17.82 5.76 20.62
N VAL A 86 17.35 5.16 21.71
CA VAL A 86 17.19 5.80 23.02
C VAL A 86 18.10 5.09 24.00
N TRP A 87 19.30 5.63 24.18
CA TRP A 87 20.32 5.00 25.03
C TRP A 87 20.02 5.07 26.52
N GLU A 88 19.21 6.05 26.93
CA GLU A 88 18.84 6.27 28.33
C GLU A 88 17.32 6.42 28.47
N LEU A 89 16.70 5.46 29.15
CA LEU A 89 15.27 5.47 29.45
C LEU A 89 14.98 6.38 30.64
N THR A 90 14.92 7.68 30.37
CA THR A 90 14.61 8.73 31.35
C THR A 90 13.10 8.99 31.40
N PRO A 91 12.59 9.77 32.40
CA PRO A 91 11.19 10.19 32.44
C PRO A 91 10.72 11.00 31.21
N GLY A 92 11.66 11.53 30.41
CA GLY A 92 11.34 12.20 29.14
C GLY A 92 10.96 11.24 28.00
N ILE A 93 11.02 9.92 28.24
CA ILE A 93 10.58 8.88 27.30
C ILE A 93 9.23 8.37 27.79
N GLU A 94 8.15 8.90 27.23
CA GLU A 94 6.80 8.43 27.51
C GLU A 94 6.55 7.05 26.88
N TYR A 95 5.46 6.39 27.33
CA TYR A 95 5.05 5.10 26.75
C TYR A 95 4.46 5.28 25.36
N PHE A 96 4.92 4.45 24.43
CA PHE A 96 4.41 4.34 23.06
C PHE A 96 4.61 2.91 22.53
N GLU A 97 3.88 2.54 21.48
CA GLU A 97 3.94 1.25 20.81
C GLU A 97 4.44 1.39 19.36
N PRO A 98 4.90 0.30 18.72
CA PRO A 98 5.02 0.27 17.26
C PRO A 98 3.73 0.73 16.60
N MET A 99 3.87 1.45 15.48
CA MET A 99 2.79 2.08 14.70
C MET A 99 2.12 3.29 15.38
N ASP A 100 2.63 3.77 16.52
CA ASP A 100 2.26 5.09 17.03
C ASP A 100 3.02 6.20 16.29
N PHE A 101 2.35 7.34 16.08
CA PHE A 101 2.99 8.59 15.70
C PHE A 101 3.60 9.20 16.96
N ILE A 102 4.90 9.46 16.92
CA ILE A 102 5.65 9.94 18.09
C ILE A 102 6.38 11.24 17.78
N LYS A 103 6.23 12.23 18.66
CA LYS A 103 7.09 13.43 18.67
C LYS A 103 8.39 13.08 19.36
N VAL A 104 9.50 13.30 18.67
CA VAL A 104 10.84 12.96 19.15
C VAL A 104 11.72 14.19 19.20
N GLU A 105 12.60 14.26 20.19
CA GLU A 105 13.68 15.26 20.27
C GLU A 105 15.01 14.54 20.39
N GLY A 106 15.99 14.96 19.58
CA GLY A 106 17.30 14.33 19.59
C GLY A 106 18.27 14.91 18.57
N GLN A 107 19.33 14.17 18.30
CA GLN A 107 20.36 14.55 17.37
C GLN A 107 20.55 13.50 16.29
N VAL A 108 20.72 13.94 15.05
CA VAL A 108 21.11 13.10 13.90
C VAL A 108 22.61 12.83 14.00
N THR A 109 22.99 11.57 13.95
CA THR A 109 24.38 11.11 13.95
C THR A 109 24.63 10.20 12.75
N SER A 110 25.89 9.92 12.44
CA SER A 110 26.28 8.91 11.45
C SER A 110 26.86 7.69 12.16
N PHE A 111 26.37 6.50 11.83
CA PHE A 111 26.90 5.23 12.30
C PHE A 111 27.11 4.28 11.12
N GLN A 112 28.32 3.83 10.91
CA GLN A 112 28.72 2.94 9.78
C GLN A 112 28.26 3.45 8.39
N GLY A 113 28.33 4.79 8.20
CA GLY A 113 27.95 5.41 6.92
C GLY A 113 26.45 5.69 6.74
N SER A 114 25.59 5.26 7.69
CA SER A 114 24.15 5.53 7.66
C SER A 114 23.76 6.54 8.73
N LEU A 115 22.68 7.31 8.47
CA LEU A 115 22.13 8.22 9.47
C LEU A 115 21.43 7.43 10.59
N GLN A 116 21.55 7.92 11.82
CA GLN A 116 20.93 7.38 13.02
C GLN A 116 20.48 8.53 13.92
N LEU A 117 19.28 8.42 14.47
CA LEU A 117 18.75 9.38 15.44
C LEU A 117 19.08 8.95 16.87
N ASN A 118 19.73 9.81 17.63
CA ASN A 118 19.94 9.64 19.07
C ASN A 118 18.92 10.46 19.81
N LEU A 119 17.88 9.81 20.34
CA LEU A 119 16.71 10.46 20.93
C LEU A 119 16.85 10.60 22.45
N ARG A 120 16.39 11.75 22.97
CA ARG A 120 16.39 12.08 24.40
C ARG A 120 15.02 12.28 24.99
N ARG A 121 14.03 12.63 24.14
CA ARG A 121 12.63 12.77 24.51
C ARG A 121 11.75 12.13 23.48
N ILE A 122 10.70 11.48 23.93
CA ILE A 122 9.66 10.88 23.10
C ILE A 122 8.34 11.03 23.83
N ARG A 123 7.33 11.47 23.10
CA ARG A 123 5.92 11.37 23.48
C ARG A 123 5.06 10.91 22.31
N ARG A 124 3.89 10.39 22.60
CA ARG A 124 2.90 10.16 21.53
C ARG A 124 2.42 11.50 20.98
N ALA A 125 2.31 11.58 19.66
CA ALA A 125 1.69 12.72 18.99
C ALA A 125 0.18 12.69 19.25
N LYS A 126 -0.40 13.89 19.42
CA LYS A 126 -1.85 14.04 19.58
C LYS A 126 -2.49 14.13 18.20
N GLU A 127 -3.76 13.77 18.16
CA GLU A 127 -4.60 13.97 16.98
C GLU A 127 -4.58 15.45 16.55
N GLY A 128 -4.38 15.70 15.24
CA GLY A 128 -4.22 17.06 14.70
C GLY A 128 -2.81 17.66 14.78
N GLU A 129 -1.83 16.98 15.41
CA GLU A 129 -0.42 17.40 15.39
C GLU A 129 0.33 16.89 14.14
N TYR A 130 -0.26 15.98 13.37
CA TYR A 130 0.36 15.35 12.20
C TYR A 130 -0.67 15.06 11.10
N ILE A 131 -0.20 14.97 9.88
CA ILE A 131 -0.99 14.55 8.72
C ILE A 131 -0.50 13.13 8.35
N PRO A 132 -1.33 12.08 8.44
CA PRO A 132 -0.90 10.70 8.18
C PRO A 132 -0.20 10.51 6.83
N ALA A 133 -0.61 11.22 5.78
CA ALA A 133 0.00 11.18 4.46
C ALA A 133 1.48 11.63 4.43
N ASP A 134 1.95 12.34 5.44
CA ASP A 134 3.36 12.75 5.55
C ASP A 134 4.28 11.62 6.09
N TYR A 135 3.70 10.52 6.55
CA TYR A 135 4.46 9.42 7.18
C TYR A 135 4.39 8.11 6.42
N MET A 136 3.56 8.06 5.40
CA MET A 136 3.33 6.86 4.61
C MET A 136 3.71 7.14 3.15
N PRO A 137 4.40 6.23 2.48
CA PRO A 137 4.58 6.37 1.05
C PRO A 137 3.19 6.39 0.38
N CYS A 138 2.97 7.36 -0.50
CA CYS A 138 1.73 7.50 -1.26
C CYS A 138 2.04 7.46 -2.76
N SER A 139 1.04 7.09 -3.57
CA SER A 139 1.14 7.23 -5.01
C SER A 139 1.56 8.66 -5.39
N ARG A 140 2.39 8.78 -6.41
CA ARG A 140 2.77 10.07 -7.03
C ARG A 140 1.63 10.69 -7.84
N TYR A 141 0.59 9.91 -8.13
CA TYR A 141 -0.58 10.33 -8.89
C TYR A 141 -1.75 10.62 -7.96
N SER A 142 -2.64 11.52 -8.38
CA SER A 142 -3.87 11.85 -7.65
C SER A 142 -4.77 10.61 -7.60
N ILE A 143 -5.12 10.16 -6.39
CA ILE A 143 -6.01 9.01 -6.16
C ILE A 143 -7.37 9.25 -6.83
N GLU A 144 -7.92 10.47 -6.74
CA GLU A 144 -9.21 10.80 -7.33
C GLU A 144 -9.16 10.79 -8.86
N ASP A 145 -8.08 11.28 -9.47
CA ASP A 145 -7.92 11.24 -10.93
C ASP A 145 -7.75 9.81 -11.44
N MET A 146 -6.95 8.97 -10.75
CA MET A 146 -6.81 7.55 -11.06
C MET A 146 -8.15 6.83 -10.95
N TYR A 147 -8.91 7.10 -9.89
CA TYR A 147 -10.21 6.47 -9.69
C TYR A 147 -11.21 6.89 -10.76
N LYS A 148 -11.25 8.16 -11.12
CA LYS A 148 -12.08 8.68 -12.21
C LYS A 148 -11.73 8.03 -13.54
N GLU A 149 -10.44 7.82 -13.82
CA GLU A 149 -9.98 7.11 -15.02
C GLU A 149 -10.43 5.65 -15.00
N LEU A 150 -10.29 4.95 -13.85
CA LEU A 150 -10.77 3.58 -13.68
C LEU A 150 -12.28 3.46 -13.94
N MET A 151 -13.08 4.43 -13.47
CA MET A 151 -14.52 4.47 -13.73
C MET A 151 -14.84 4.58 -15.23
N GLY A 152 -13.99 5.25 -16.01
CA GLY A 152 -14.12 5.26 -17.48
C GLY A 152 -14.01 3.86 -18.10
N TYR A 153 -13.17 2.99 -17.54
CA TYR A 153 -13.08 1.57 -17.96
C TYR A 153 -14.29 0.75 -17.48
N VAL A 154 -14.80 1.02 -16.27
CA VAL A 154 -16.07 0.42 -15.81
C VAL A 154 -17.19 0.74 -16.79
N ASP A 155 -17.33 2.00 -17.19
CA ASP A 155 -18.35 2.44 -18.16
C ASP A 155 -18.14 1.89 -19.56
N SER A 156 -16.93 1.41 -19.91
CA SER A 156 -16.64 0.81 -21.20
C SER A 156 -17.21 -0.60 -21.35
N VAL A 157 -17.41 -1.33 -20.24
CA VAL A 157 -17.97 -2.68 -20.22
C VAL A 157 -19.46 -2.64 -20.58
N LYS A 158 -19.86 -3.37 -21.62
CA LYS A 158 -21.23 -3.38 -22.17
C LYS A 158 -22.02 -4.65 -21.85
N GLU A 159 -21.36 -5.73 -21.49
CA GLU A 159 -22.04 -6.93 -20.99
C GLU A 159 -22.74 -6.61 -19.67
N PRO A 160 -24.09 -6.74 -19.59
CA PRO A 160 -24.85 -6.13 -18.48
C PRO A 160 -24.54 -6.75 -17.12
N HIS A 161 -24.27 -8.07 -17.04
CA HIS A 161 -23.97 -8.70 -15.76
C HIS A 161 -22.56 -8.36 -15.25
N LEU A 162 -21.59 -8.23 -16.16
CA LEU A 162 -20.23 -7.79 -15.78
C LEU A 162 -20.23 -6.32 -15.36
N HIS A 163 -20.98 -5.47 -16.07
CA HIS A 163 -21.13 -4.06 -15.70
C HIS A 163 -21.79 -3.91 -14.34
N GLU A 164 -22.89 -4.64 -14.07
CA GLU A 164 -23.56 -4.62 -12.78
C GLU A 164 -22.65 -5.13 -11.64
N LEU A 165 -21.83 -6.15 -11.91
CA LEU A 165 -20.82 -6.63 -10.95
C LEU A 165 -19.82 -5.53 -10.58
N LEU A 166 -19.29 -4.81 -11.58
CA LEU A 166 -18.38 -3.69 -11.34
C LEU A 166 -19.06 -2.56 -10.57
N GLU A 167 -20.32 -2.25 -10.89
CA GLU A 167 -21.08 -1.26 -10.12
C GLU A 167 -21.27 -1.65 -8.65
N LEU A 168 -21.50 -2.93 -8.33
CA LEU A 168 -21.61 -3.39 -6.94
C LEU A 168 -20.36 -3.05 -6.13
N PHE A 169 -19.16 -3.25 -6.69
CA PHE A 169 -17.92 -2.94 -6.00
C PHE A 169 -17.55 -1.45 -6.05
N PHE A 170 -17.56 -0.85 -7.24
CA PHE A 170 -16.91 0.43 -7.51
C PHE A 170 -17.86 1.62 -7.59
N VAL A 171 -19.18 1.42 -7.44
CA VAL A 171 -20.16 2.52 -7.41
C VAL A 171 -21.02 2.45 -6.15
N LYS A 172 -21.56 1.27 -5.83
CA LYS A 172 -22.57 1.11 -4.78
C LYS A 172 -21.96 0.85 -3.40
N ASN A 173 -20.76 0.24 -3.31
CA ASN A 173 -20.11 -0.10 -2.04
C ASN A 173 -19.09 0.95 -1.61
N THR A 174 -19.54 1.98 -0.92
CA THR A 174 -18.68 3.09 -0.46
C THR A 174 -17.55 2.64 0.48
N ALA A 175 -17.77 1.62 1.32
CA ALA A 175 -16.75 1.07 2.20
C ALA A 175 -15.66 0.36 1.42
N PHE A 176 -16.02 -0.43 0.40
CA PHE A 176 -15.06 -1.07 -0.48
C PHE A 176 -14.27 -0.05 -1.30
N ILE A 177 -14.94 0.96 -1.88
CA ILE A 177 -14.30 2.02 -2.67
C ILE A 177 -13.22 2.72 -1.83
N LYS A 178 -13.55 3.11 -0.60
CA LYS A 178 -12.60 3.72 0.32
C LYS A 178 -11.41 2.80 0.57
N SER A 179 -11.67 1.55 0.95
CA SER A 179 -10.64 0.55 1.19
C SER A 179 -9.74 0.36 -0.03
N PHE A 180 -10.31 0.20 -1.23
CA PHE A 180 -9.59 0.00 -2.48
C PHE A 180 -8.67 1.18 -2.84
N LYS A 181 -9.13 2.41 -2.62
CA LYS A 181 -8.35 3.63 -2.83
C LYS A 181 -7.16 3.78 -1.88
N GLU A 182 -7.28 3.26 -0.67
CA GLU A 182 -6.29 3.44 0.39
C GLU A 182 -5.29 2.28 0.50
N HIS A 183 -5.60 1.09 -0.06
CA HIS A 183 -4.74 -0.08 0.05
C HIS A 183 -3.50 0.01 -0.84
N SER A 184 -2.44 -0.66 -0.36
CA SER A 184 -1.27 -1.01 -1.17
C SER A 184 -1.54 -2.25 -2.01
N ALA A 185 -0.80 -2.43 -3.11
CA ALA A 185 -0.80 -3.67 -3.86
C ALA A 185 0.17 -4.73 -3.29
N ALA A 186 1.10 -4.33 -2.40
CA ALA A 186 2.06 -5.23 -1.78
C ALA A 186 2.52 -4.72 -0.41
N LYS A 187 3.06 -5.63 0.42
CA LYS A 187 3.59 -5.27 1.76
C LYS A 187 4.83 -4.35 1.69
N SER A 188 5.73 -4.54 0.72
CA SER A 188 7.05 -3.88 0.73
C SER A 188 7.73 -3.69 -0.62
N ILE A 189 7.20 -4.23 -1.70
CA ILE A 189 7.78 -4.15 -3.04
C ILE A 189 6.70 -3.62 -3.97
N HIS A 190 7.06 -2.96 -5.07
CA HIS A 190 6.20 -2.33 -6.08
C HIS A 190 4.75 -2.04 -5.61
N HIS A 191 4.33 -0.81 -5.71
CA HIS A 191 3.01 -0.35 -5.23
C HIS A 191 2.73 -0.58 -3.73
N GLY A 192 3.79 -0.69 -2.89
CA GLY A 192 3.70 -0.84 -1.43
C GLY A 192 3.41 0.48 -0.70
N PHE A 193 2.49 1.30 -1.22
CA PHE A 193 2.14 2.64 -0.74
C PHE A 193 0.63 2.86 -0.78
N VAL A 194 0.15 3.93 -0.12
CA VAL A 194 -1.26 4.32 -0.15
C VAL A 194 -1.68 4.64 -1.59
N GLY A 195 -2.76 4.01 -2.05
CA GLY A 195 -3.23 4.10 -3.44
C GLY A 195 -2.54 3.14 -4.40
N GLY A 196 -1.59 2.33 -3.92
CA GLY A 196 -0.84 1.40 -4.77
C GLY A 196 -1.71 0.35 -5.43
N LEU A 197 -2.74 -0.15 -4.75
CA LEU A 197 -3.68 -1.11 -5.33
C LEU A 197 -4.48 -0.49 -6.49
N LEU A 198 -4.95 0.74 -6.34
CA LEU A 198 -5.65 1.46 -7.41
C LEU A 198 -4.71 1.76 -8.59
N GLU A 199 -3.48 2.22 -8.31
CA GLU A 199 -2.47 2.53 -9.33
C GLU A 199 -2.13 1.29 -10.16
N HIS A 200 -1.82 0.18 -9.50
CA HIS A 200 -1.55 -1.11 -10.13
C HIS A 200 -2.74 -1.58 -10.98
N THR A 201 -3.93 -1.63 -10.39
CA THR A 201 -5.15 -2.06 -11.09
C THR A 201 -5.42 -1.23 -12.34
N LEU A 202 -5.26 0.10 -12.25
CA LEU A 202 -5.44 0.99 -13.39
C LEU A 202 -4.40 0.74 -14.47
N SER A 203 -3.14 0.55 -14.11
CA SER A 203 -2.05 0.24 -15.04
C SER A 203 -2.28 -1.08 -15.77
N VAL A 204 -2.62 -2.14 -15.05
CA VAL A 204 -2.98 -3.44 -15.62
C VAL A 204 -4.18 -3.33 -16.56
N THR A 205 -5.22 -2.57 -16.16
CA THR A 205 -6.42 -2.35 -16.99
C THR A 205 -6.07 -1.64 -18.31
N LYS A 206 -5.21 -0.62 -18.28
CA LYS A 206 -4.72 0.08 -19.50
C LYS A 206 -3.98 -0.87 -20.45
N LEU A 207 -3.13 -1.74 -19.91
CA LEU A 207 -2.44 -2.74 -20.73
C LEU A 207 -3.41 -3.74 -21.34
N CYS A 208 -4.40 -4.21 -20.57
CA CYS A 208 -5.44 -5.10 -21.05
C CYS A 208 -6.30 -4.45 -22.14
N ASP A 209 -6.69 -3.19 -21.97
CA ASP A 209 -7.42 -2.43 -22.99
C ASP A 209 -6.60 -2.32 -24.29
N PHE A 210 -5.32 -1.97 -24.20
CA PHE A 210 -4.41 -1.98 -25.35
C PHE A 210 -4.38 -3.34 -26.03
N TYR A 211 -4.34 -4.46 -25.30
CA TYR A 211 -4.34 -5.79 -25.88
C TYR A 211 -5.62 -6.07 -26.69
N THR A 212 -6.78 -5.59 -26.24
CA THR A 212 -8.04 -5.77 -27.02
C THR A 212 -8.01 -5.07 -28.36
N THR A 213 -7.31 -3.94 -28.46
CA THR A 213 -7.14 -3.26 -29.76
C THR A 213 -6.24 -4.04 -30.72
N ARG A 214 -5.31 -4.84 -30.21
CA ARG A 214 -4.32 -5.58 -30.98
C ARG A 214 -4.75 -7.01 -31.32
N TYR A 215 -5.51 -7.65 -30.43
CA TYR A 215 -5.91 -9.04 -30.52
C TYR A 215 -7.43 -9.18 -30.55
N PRO A 216 -8.07 -9.25 -31.74
CA PRO A 216 -9.53 -9.17 -31.87
C PRO A 216 -10.29 -10.41 -31.38
N HIS A 217 -9.60 -11.47 -30.98
CA HIS A 217 -10.21 -12.65 -30.33
C HIS A 217 -10.45 -12.46 -28.84
N LEU A 218 -9.86 -11.42 -28.22
CA LEU A 218 -10.08 -11.11 -26.82
C LEU A 218 -11.50 -10.53 -26.62
N ASN A 219 -12.21 -11.07 -25.65
CA ASN A 219 -13.44 -10.47 -25.16
C ASN A 219 -13.08 -9.29 -24.28
N HIS A 220 -13.29 -8.06 -24.80
CA HIS A 220 -13.00 -6.82 -24.11
C HIS A 220 -13.66 -6.76 -22.72
N ASP A 221 -14.97 -7.02 -22.65
CA ASP A 221 -15.73 -6.84 -21.41
C ASP A 221 -15.28 -7.82 -20.31
N LEU A 222 -15.00 -9.07 -20.68
CA LEU A 222 -14.46 -10.06 -19.74
C LEU A 222 -13.05 -9.68 -19.28
N LEU A 223 -12.17 -9.27 -20.19
CA LEU A 223 -10.78 -8.94 -19.86
C LEU A 223 -10.69 -7.69 -19.00
N ILE A 224 -11.44 -6.61 -19.33
CA ILE A 224 -11.45 -5.38 -18.51
C ILE A 224 -12.05 -5.65 -17.14
N THR A 225 -13.15 -6.40 -17.05
CA THR A 225 -13.72 -6.79 -15.75
C THR A 225 -12.73 -7.60 -14.92
N ALA A 226 -12.05 -8.57 -15.55
CA ALA A 226 -11.04 -9.37 -14.88
C ALA A 226 -9.84 -8.53 -14.42
N ALA A 227 -9.38 -7.58 -15.24
CA ALA A 227 -8.28 -6.67 -14.89
C ALA A 227 -8.63 -5.76 -13.70
N ILE A 228 -9.86 -5.21 -13.66
CA ILE A 228 -10.33 -4.37 -12.55
C ILE A 228 -10.48 -5.20 -11.26
N CYS A 229 -10.86 -6.47 -11.37
CA CYS A 229 -11.19 -7.32 -10.21
C CYS A 229 -10.06 -8.26 -9.78
N HIS A 230 -8.93 -8.39 -10.50
CA HIS A 230 -7.96 -9.46 -10.24
C HIS A 230 -7.41 -9.44 -8.81
N ASP A 231 -7.20 -8.26 -8.28
CA ASP A 231 -6.53 -8.02 -7.01
C ASP A 231 -7.44 -7.47 -5.90
N ILE A 232 -8.77 -7.47 -6.07
CA ILE A 232 -9.70 -6.94 -5.04
C ILE A 232 -9.56 -7.66 -3.69
N GLY A 233 -9.12 -8.91 -3.68
CA GLY A 233 -8.86 -9.68 -2.47
C GLY A 233 -7.75 -9.09 -1.60
N LYS A 234 -6.84 -8.27 -2.15
CA LYS A 234 -5.79 -7.57 -1.39
C LYS A 234 -6.37 -6.60 -0.35
N THR A 235 -7.60 -6.12 -0.54
CA THR A 235 -8.31 -5.31 0.46
C THR A 235 -8.61 -6.06 1.76
N LYS A 236 -8.52 -7.40 1.76
CA LYS A 236 -8.63 -8.25 2.95
C LYS A 236 -7.31 -8.94 3.30
N GLU A 237 -6.45 -9.19 2.33
CA GLU A 237 -5.15 -9.82 2.53
C GLU A 237 -4.21 -8.94 3.35
N LEU A 238 -4.19 -7.64 3.08
CA LEU A 238 -3.36 -6.68 3.77
C LEU A 238 -4.20 -5.81 4.72
N SER A 239 -3.61 -5.41 5.83
CA SER A 239 -4.19 -4.39 6.69
C SER A 239 -3.93 -3.01 6.10
N VAL A 240 -4.83 -2.06 6.37
CA VAL A 240 -4.62 -0.66 5.97
C VAL A 240 -3.40 -0.05 6.65
N PHE A 241 -2.83 0.98 6.02
CA PHE A 241 -1.80 1.79 6.66
C PHE A 241 -2.25 2.35 8.02
N PRO A 242 -1.32 2.55 8.96
CA PRO A 242 0.13 2.47 8.81
C PRO A 242 0.72 1.06 8.94
N SER A 243 -0.04 0.04 9.31
CA SER A 243 0.49 -1.31 9.52
C SER A 243 0.98 -1.96 8.23
N ASN A 244 0.16 -1.94 7.18
CA ASN A 244 0.44 -2.55 5.89
C ASN A 244 1.07 -3.95 6.00
N ASP A 245 0.45 -4.81 6.83
CA ASP A 245 0.91 -6.18 7.07
C ASP A 245 -0.17 -7.19 6.70
N TYR A 246 0.23 -8.44 6.51
CA TYR A 246 -0.74 -9.50 6.26
C TYR A 246 -1.69 -9.65 7.43
N THR A 247 -2.99 -9.77 7.11
CA THR A 247 -4.01 -10.17 8.06
C THR A 247 -3.97 -11.69 8.29
N ASP A 248 -4.69 -12.18 9.29
CA ASP A 248 -4.83 -13.65 9.50
C ASP A 248 -5.48 -14.30 8.27
N GLU A 249 -6.50 -13.66 7.68
CA GLU A 249 -7.15 -14.13 6.43
C GLU A 249 -6.15 -14.13 5.28
N GLY A 250 -5.33 -13.08 5.14
CA GLY A 250 -4.30 -12.99 4.12
C GLY A 250 -3.25 -14.07 4.22
N GLN A 251 -2.80 -14.40 5.44
CA GLN A 251 -1.82 -15.47 5.68
C GLN A 251 -2.37 -16.87 5.41
N LEU A 252 -3.64 -17.10 5.70
CA LEU A 252 -4.25 -18.43 5.62
C LEU A 252 -4.85 -18.73 4.25
N ILE A 253 -5.40 -17.73 3.56
CA ILE A 253 -6.20 -17.91 2.35
C ILE A 253 -5.54 -17.24 1.14
N GLY A 254 -5.04 -16.01 1.31
CA GLY A 254 -4.44 -15.20 0.23
C GLY A 254 -5.47 -14.53 -0.68
N HIS A 255 -5.04 -13.44 -1.36
CA HIS A 255 -5.93 -12.55 -2.13
C HIS A 255 -6.62 -13.22 -3.32
N ILE A 256 -5.98 -14.21 -3.97
CA ILE A 256 -6.57 -14.88 -5.15
C ILE A 256 -7.87 -15.59 -4.77
N VAL A 257 -7.84 -16.39 -3.70
CA VAL A 257 -9.01 -17.16 -3.25
C VAL A 257 -10.04 -16.20 -2.67
N THR A 258 -9.63 -15.29 -1.79
CA THR A 258 -10.51 -14.26 -1.21
C THR A 258 -11.18 -13.41 -2.31
N GLY A 259 -10.45 -13.01 -3.35
CA GLY A 259 -11.00 -12.28 -4.50
C GLY A 259 -12.07 -13.09 -5.25
N VAL A 260 -11.83 -14.39 -5.47
CA VAL A 260 -12.84 -15.29 -6.07
C VAL A 260 -14.08 -15.41 -5.21
N GLU A 261 -13.94 -15.50 -3.87
CA GLU A 261 -15.06 -15.54 -2.94
C GLU A 261 -15.88 -14.24 -3.00
N MET A 262 -15.20 -13.08 -2.98
CA MET A 262 -15.87 -11.77 -3.11
C MET A 262 -16.66 -11.67 -4.42
N ILE A 263 -16.07 -12.09 -5.55
CA ILE A 263 -16.75 -12.13 -6.86
C ILE A 263 -17.91 -13.12 -6.83
N HIS A 264 -17.74 -14.29 -6.21
CA HIS A 264 -18.81 -15.30 -6.11
C HIS A 264 -20.02 -14.76 -5.36
N ASP A 265 -19.80 -14.09 -4.23
CA ASP A 265 -20.88 -13.53 -3.43
C ASP A 265 -21.60 -12.41 -4.18
N ALA A 266 -20.87 -11.51 -4.84
CA ALA A 266 -21.44 -10.43 -5.64
C ALA A 266 -22.26 -10.97 -6.84
N ILE A 267 -21.78 -12.00 -7.54
CA ILE A 267 -22.52 -12.66 -8.64
C ILE A 267 -23.86 -13.21 -8.15
N ARG A 268 -23.95 -13.71 -6.92
CA ARG A 268 -25.22 -14.22 -6.36
C ARG A 268 -26.25 -13.13 -6.11
N GLU A 269 -25.85 -11.89 -6.01
CA GLU A 269 -26.74 -10.73 -5.87
C GLU A 269 -27.31 -10.29 -7.22
N ILE A 270 -26.71 -10.73 -8.35
CA ILE A 270 -27.13 -10.36 -9.71
C ILE A 270 -28.04 -11.44 -10.31
N PRO A 271 -29.35 -11.16 -10.49
CA PRO A 271 -30.26 -12.14 -11.04
C PRO A 271 -29.90 -12.56 -12.47
N GLY A 272 -29.86 -13.87 -12.70
CA GLY A 272 -29.66 -14.42 -14.06
C GLY A 272 -28.21 -14.35 -14.55
N PHE A 273 -27.23 -14.08 -13.71
CA PHE A 273 -25.82 -14.08 -14.12
C PHE A 273 -25.44 -15.41 -14.80
N PRO A 274 -24.94 -15.39 -16.07
CA PRO A 274 -24.66 -16.63 -16.78
C PRO A 274 -23.56 -17.45 -16.13
N VAL A 275 -23.82 -18.73 -15.84
CA VAL A 275 -22.87 -19.61 -15.13
C VAL A 275 -21.54 -19.75 -15.88
N VAL A 276 -21.58 -19.80 -17.22
CA VAL A 276 -20.37 -19.90 -18.04
C VAL A 276 -19.52 -18.63 -17.86
N LEU A 277 -20.12 -17.46 -18.00
CA LEU A 277 -19.44 -16.18 -17.84
C LEU A 277 -18.86 -16.01 -16.41
N ALA A 278 -19.62 -16.44 -15.40
CA ALA A 278 -19.15 -16.46 -14.00
C ALA A 278 -17.88 -17.33 -13.83
N ASN A 279 -17.85 -18.50 -14.47
CA ASN A 279 -16.69 -19.39 -14.41
C ASN A 279 -15.49 -18.87 -15.20
N GLU A 280 -15.73 -18.24 -16.35
CA GLU A 280 -14.70 -17.59 -17.16
C GLU A 280 -14.04 -16.44 -16.41
N LEU A 281 -14.83 -15.54 -15.78
CA LEU A 281 -14.31 -14.47 -14.94
C LEU A 281 -13.49 -15.01 -13.75
N LYS A 282 -14.04 -15.98 -13.01
CA LYS A 282 -13.31 -16.60 -11.89
C LYS A 282 -12.04 -17.29 -12.36
N HIS A 283 -12.04 -17.91 -13.55
CA HIS A 283 -10.84 -18.51 -14.13
C HIS A 283 -9.76 -17.45 -14.37
N CYS A 284 -10.11 -16.29 -14.91
CA CYS A 284 -9.15 -15.19 -15.08
C CYS A 284 -8.52 -14.81 -13.72
N ILE A 285 -9.32 -14.73 -12.63
CA ILE A 285 -8.80 -14.38 -11.31
C ILE A 285 -7.89 -15.48 -10.74
N VAL A 286 -8.29 -16.78 -10.79
CA VAL A 286 -7.45 -17.85 -10.22
C VAL A 286 -6.18 -18.12 -11.04
N ALA A 287 -6.09 -17.63 -12.26
CA ALA A 287 -4.98 -17.88 -13.18
C ALA A 287 -4.07 -16.66 -13.40
N HIS A 288 -4.36 -15.49 -12.77
CA HIS A 288 -3.66 -14.25 -13.12
C HIS A 288 -2.16 -14.23 -12.81
N HIS A 289 -1.70 -14.96 -11.80
CA HIS A 289 -0.25 -15.14 -11.56
C HIS A 289 0.43 -16.10 -12.56
N GLY A 290 -0.33 -16.83 -13.37
CA GLY A 290 0.14 -17.65 -14.50
C GLY A 290 0.71 -19.01 -14.12
N GLU A 291 1.61 -19.09 -13.16
CA GLU A 291 2.31 -20.31 -12.78
C GLU A 291 1.93 -20.77 -11.36
N LEU A 292 1.94 -22.10 -11.16
CA LEU A 292 1.62 -22.70 -9.84
C LEU A 292 2.63 -22.30 -8.77
N GLU A 293 3.89 -22.13 -9.15
CA GLU A 293 4.98 -21.69 -8.28
C GLU A 293 4.77 -20.27 -7.74
N TYR A 294 3.99 -19.45 -8.44
CA TYR A 294 3.64 -18.10 -8.02
C TYR A 294 2.30 -18.04 -7.26
N GLY A 295 1.78 -19.20 -6.85
CA GLY A 295 0.55 -19.32 -6.06
C GLY A 295 -0.74 -19.31 -6.87
N SER A 296 -0.67 -19.35 -8.21
CA SER A 296 -1.85 -19.44 -9.06
C SER A 296 -2.49 -20.83 -8.94
N PRO A 297 -3.77 -20.97 -8.51
CA PRO A 297 -4.42 -22.29 -8.43
C PRO A 297 -4.57 -22.99 -9.78
N LYS A 298 -4.56 -22.23 -10.88
CA LYS A 298 -4.68 -22.72 -12.26
C LYS A 298 -3.76 -21.93 -13.18
N LYS A 299 -3.27 -22.61 -14.24
CA LYS A 299 -2.64 -21.92 -15.37
C LYS A 299 -3.69 -21.32 -16.30
N PRO A 300 -3.39 -20.21 -17.00
CA PRO A 300 -4.31 -19.59 -17.94
C PRO A 300 -4.77 -20.57 -19.03
N ALA A 301 -6.07 -20.75 -19.15
CA ALA A 301 -6.72 -21.58 -20.18
C ALA A 301 -7.58 -20.76 -21.15
N LEU A 302 -7.85 -19.49 -20.82
CA LEU A 302 -8.51 -18.52 -21.68
C LEU A 302 -7.49 -17.51 -22.21
N MET A 303 -7.76 -16.93 -23.35
CA MET A 303 -6.92 -15.89 -23.93
C MET A 303 -6.90 -14.65 -23.04
N GLU A 304 -8.02 -14.30 -22.43
CA GLU A 304 -8.17 -13.22 -21.47
C GLU A 304 -7.34 -13.46 -20.20
N ALA A 305 -7.35 -14.68 -19.68
CA ALA A 305 -6.54 -15.04 -18.51
C ALA A 305 -5.03 -14.93 -18.82
N MET A 306 -4.60 -15.33 -20.03
CA MET A 306 -3.22 -15.16 -20.47
C MET A 306 -2.86 -13.68 -20.65
N ALA A 307 -3.74 -12.88 -21.25
CA ALA A 307 -3.53 -11.45 -21.44
C ALA A 307 -3.43 -10.72 -20.09
N LEU A 308 -4.30 -11.05 -19.13
CA LEU A 308 -4.26 -10.51 -17.77
C LEU A 308 -2.94 -10.85 -17.06
N ASN A 309 -2.52 -12.11 -17.08
CA ASN A 309 -1.24 -12.54 -16.50
C ASN A 309 -0.04 -11.76 -17.06
N LEU A 310 -0.01 -11.57 -18.40
CA LEU A 310 1.08 -10.82 -19.04
C LEU A 310 1.04 -9.33 -18.66
N ALA A 311 -0.15 -8.72 -18.56
CA ALA A 311 -0.31 -7.33 -18.16
C ALA A 311 0.13 -7.11 -16.71
N ASP A 312 -0.33 -7.95 -15.79
CA ASP A 312 0.02 -7.93 -14.37
C ASP A 312 1.54 -8.08 -14.16
N ASN A 313 2.14 -9.11 -14.76
CA ASN A 313 3.59 -9.34 -14.68
C ASN A 313 4.39 -8.17 -15.32
N THR A 314 3.89 -7.58 -16.38
CA THR A 314 4.53 -6.42 -17.03
C THR A 314 4.53 -5.23 -16.09
N ASP A 315 3.39 -4.88 -15.51
CA ASP A 315 3.28 -3.76 -14.58
C ASP A 315 4.18 -3.95 -13.36
N ALA A 316 4.10 -5.09 -12.68
CA ALA A 316 4.91 -5.41 -11.51
C ALA A 316 6.41 -5.32 -11.78
N ARG A 317 6.89 -5.79 -12.93
CA ARG A 317 8.31 -5.74 -13.31
C ARG A 317 8.76 -4.35 -13.70
N MET A 318 7.94 -3.61 -14.47
CA MET A 318 8.26 -2.26 -14.89
C MET A 318 8.30 -1.30 -13.71
N GLU A 319 7.35 -1.43 -12.77
CA GLU A 319 7.36 -0.59 -11.55
C GLU A 319 8.56 -0.94 -10.65
N THR A 320 8.89 -2.21 -10.47
CA THR A 320 10.12 -2.61 -9.76
C THR A 320 11.37 -1.99 -10.39
N MET A 321 11.45 -1.95 -11.73
CA MET A 321 12.56 -1.33 -12.43
C MET A 321 12.59 0.20 -12.22
N THR A 322 11.42 0.84 -12.24
CA THR A 322 11.24 2.27 -11.99
C THR A 322 11.71 2.62 -10.58
N GLU A 323 11.30 1.86 -9.57
CA GLU A 323 11.77 2.06 -8.19
C GLU A 323 13.30 1.94 -8.05
N ILE A 324 13.93 0.99 -8.77
CA ILE A 324 15.39 0.86 -8.76
C ILE A 324 16.04 2.12 -9.33
N PHE A 325 15.48 2.65 -10.40
CA PHE A 325 16.00 3.88 -11.01
C PHE A 325 15.82 5.09 -10.08
N ASP A 326 14.65 5.24 -9.48
CA ASP A 326 14.31 6.38 -8.61
C ASP A 326 15.16 6.41 -7.32
N ARG A 327 15.53 5.23 -6.79
CA ARG A 327 16.38 5.11 -5.59
C ARG A 327 17.87 5.23 -5.87
N SER A 328 18.29 5.22 -7.13
CA SER A 328 19.69 5.23 -7.52
C SER A 328 20.14 6.64 -7.90
N GLU A 329 21.42 6.97 -7.60
CA GLU A 329 22.01 8.24 -8.02
C GLU A 329 22.00 8.39 -9.55
N ASP A 330 21.66 9.57 -10.04
CA ASP A 330 21.49 9.85 -11.47
C ASP A 330 22.77 9.71 -12.30
N ASN A 331 23.94 9.79 -11.66
CA ASN A 331 25.25 9.69 -12.28
C ASN A 331 25.74 8.25 -12.50
N LEU A 332 25.03 7.26 -11.97
CA LEU A 332 25.38 5.85 -12.11
C LEU A 332 24.75 5.25 -13.37
N GLU A 333 25.54 4.71 -14.27
CA GLU A 333 25.06 3.93 -15.42
C GLU A 333 24.67 2.51 -15.00
N TRP A 334 25.53 1.84 -14.22
CA TRP A 334 25.32 0.50 -13.69
C TRP A 334 24.86 0.57 -12.24
N LEU A 335 23.70 -0.03 -11.95
CA LEU A 335 23.01 0.02 -10.65
C LEU A 335 23.25 -1.24 -9.81
N GLY A 336 24.07 -2.17 -10.32
CA GLY A 336 24.41 -3.41 -9.63
C GLY A 336 23.46 -4.56 -9.93
N PHE A 337 23.73 -5.69 -9.26
CA PHE A 337 22.95 -6.93 -9.41
C PHE A 337 21.64 -6.84 -8.64
N ASN A 338 20.54 -7.10 -9.32
CA ASN A 338 19.21 -7.20 -8.70
C ASN A 338 18.73 -8.66 -8.72
N ARG A 339 18.30 -9.16 -7.54
CA ARG A 339 17.89 -10.56 -7.37
C ARG A 339 16.56 -10.90 -8.07
N ILE A 340 15.64 -9.92 -8.19
CA ILE A 340 14.32 -10.13 -8.83
C ILE A 340 14.50 -10.36 -10.32
N PHE A 341 15.45 -9.65 -10.94
CA PHE A 341 15.75 -9.76 -12.37
C PHE A 341 16.88 -10.77 -12.67
N GLU A 342 17.55 -11.27 -11.63
CA GLU A 342 18.74 -12.13 -11.75
C GLU A 342 19.81 -11.55 -12.70
N SER A 343 19.93 -10.22 -12.74
CA SER A 343 20.74 -9.48 -13.68
C SER A 343 21.34 -8.21 -13.08
N ASN A 344 22.43 -7.74 -13.67
CA ASN A 344 22.92 -6.40 -13.43
C ASN A 344 22.09 -5.38 -14.21
N ILE A 345 21.57 -4.39 -13.49
CA ILE A 345 20.70 -3.36 -14.07
C ILE A 345 21.56 -2.19 -14.57
N ARG A 346 21.20 -1.68 -15.74
CA ARG A 346 21.87 -0.52 -16.36
C ARG A 346 20.85 0.48 -16.88
N ARG A 347 21.12 1.77 -16.67
CA ARG A 347 20.38 2.84 -17.35
C ARG A 347 20.78 2.89 -18.82
N THR A 348 19.83 3.18 -19.70
CA THR A 348 20.13 3.50 -21.10
C THR A 348 20.90 4.84 -21.16
N SER A 349 21.88 4.93 -22.05
CA SER A 349 22.56 6.21 -22.35
C SER A 349 21.56 7.21 -22.94
N LYS A 350 21.65 8.44 -22.46
CA LYS A 350 20.86 9.57 -22.99
C LYS A 350 21.45 10.07 -24.30
#